data_7cf4800f17c2ee4cb8d3a49f94817425
#
_entry.id   7cf4800f17c2ee4cb8d3a49f94817425
#
_cell.length_a   1.000
_cell.length_b   1.000
_cell.length_c   1.000
_cell.angle_alpha   90.00
_cell.angle_beta   90.00
_cell.angle_gamma   90.00
#
_symmetry.space_group_name_H-M   'P 1'
#
loop_
_entity.id
_entity.type
_entity.pdbx_description
1 polymer ?
#
loop_
_entity_poly.entity_id
_entity_poly.type
_entity_poly.pdbx_seq_one_letter_code
_entity_poly.pdbx_strand_id
1 'polypeptide(L)'
;MRRTLHETDAFEAARQVVKRTSSLRALLKYPREVLLVVGLTAGGTAAFYTYTTYMQKFLKLSVGLTDDQTTVVTLSALVFGMILQPIYGGISDRIGRKWLLIAFGVCGVLFTIPILTTLQNVKGPLPAFLLIAAAWMIVSGYTSINAVVKAELFPTNIRAIGVGLPYALTVSIFGGTTDSVALGFKSLGHETWFYYYLTGMIGISLVVYLFMRDTKADSAMHRLE
;
A
#
# COMPACT_ATOMS: atom_id res chain seq x y z
N MET A 1 0.09 29.29 -12.22
CA MET A 1 -0.76 28.19 -12.72
C MET A 1 -2.01 27.89 -11.87
N ARG A 2 -2.03 28.09 -10.55
CA ARG A 2 -3.19 27.78 -9.69
C ARG A 2 -4.40 28.72 -9.82
N ARG A 3 -4.25 29.88 -10.47
CA ARG A 3 -5.31 30.90 -10.59
C ARG A 3 -6.27 30.72 -11.78
N THR A 4 -6.01 29.75 -12.64
CA THR A 4 -6.79 29.52 -13.89
C THR A 4 -7.51 28.18 -13.93
N LEU A 5 -7.43 27.36 -12.88
CA LEU A 5 -8.18 26.12 -12.76
C LEU A 5 -9.52 26.43 -12.08
N HIS A 6 -10.63 26.22 -12.78
CA HIS A 6 -11.94 26.22 -12.18
C HIS A 6 -12.05 25.06 -11.20
N GLU A 7 -12.54 25.34 -9.99
CA GLU A 7 -12.87 24.31 -9.00
C GLU A 7 -14.00 23.43 -9.57
N THR A 8 -14.03 22.16 -9.18
CA THR A 8 -15.11 21.25 -9.62
C THR A 8 -16.43 21.66 -9.00
N ASP A 9 -17.54 21.49 -9.74
CA ASP A 9 -18.91 21.82 -9.28
C ASP A 9 -19.22 21.15 -7.93
N ALA A 10 -18.71 19.92 -7.73
CA ALA A 10 -18.83 19.20 -6.46
C ALA A 10 -18.11 19.90 -5.29
N PHE A 11 -16.99 20.58 -5.54
CA PHE A 11 -16.25 21.33 -4.54
C PHE A 11 -16.96 22.66 -4.21
N GLU A 12 -17.50 23.33 -5.22
CA GLU A 12 -18.27 24.59 -5.03
C GLU A 12 -19.58 24.34 -4.27
N ALA A 13 -20.29 23.26 -4.62
CA ALA A 13 -21.48 22.83 -3.89
C ALA A 13 -21.17 22.49 -2.42
N ALA A 14 -20.08 21.74 -2.18
CA ALA A 14 -19.63 21.42 -0.83
C ALA A 14 -19.19 22.66 -0.05
N ARG A 15 -18.60 23.67 -0.71
CA ARG A 15 -18.17 24.94 -0.08
C ARG A 15 -19.33 25.79 0.42
N GLN A 16 -20.49 25.73 -0.24
CA GLN A 16 -21.71 26.45 0.17
C GLN A 16 -22.42 25.78 1.34
N VAL A 17 -22.34 24.45 1.47
CA VAL A 17 -23.05 23.66 2.49
C VAL A 17 -22.22 23.48 3.76
N VAL A 18 -20.88 23.55 3.67
CA VAL A 18 -19.98 23.18 4.76
C VAL A 18 -19.40 24.44 5.43
N LYS A 19 -20.01 24.86 6.54
CA LYS A 19 -19.25 25.51 7.62
C LYS A 19 -18.11 24.56 7.99
N ARG A 20 -16.84 25.02 7.91
CA ARG A 20 -15.59 24.29 8.18
C ARG A 20 -15.68 23.43 9.46
N THR A 21 -16.12 22.21 9.34
CA THR A 21 -16.10 21.21 10.42
C THR A 21 -15.01 20.16 10.15
N SER A 22 -13.84 20.60 9.63
CA SER A 22 -12.65 19.76 9.58
C SER A 22 -12.00 19.69 10.97
N SER A 23 -12.77 19.24 11.95
CA SER A 23 -12.30 19.04 13.31
C SER A 23 -11.93 17.57 13.50
N LEU A 24 -10.84 17.29 14.22
CA LEU A 24 -10.52 15.94 14.71
C LEU A 24 -11.73 15.27 15.40
N ARG A 25 -12.61 16.07 16.03
CA ARG A 25 -13.87 15.59 16.62
C ARG A 25 -14.83 15.02 15.57
N ALA A 26 -14.82 15.53 14.33
CA ALA A 26 -15.66 14.98 13.27
C ALA A 26 -15.20 13.56 12.86
N LEU A 27 -13.92 13.26 12.99
CA LEU A 27 -13.37 11.93 12.70
C LEU A 27 -13.87 10.86 13.69
N LEU A 28 -14.17 11.26 14.93
CA LEU A 28 -14.73 10.35 15.94
C LEU A 28 -16.12 9.82 15.57
N LYS A 29 -16.81 10.43 14.61
CA LYS A 29 -18.09 9.94 14.07
C LYS A 29 -17.93 8.79 13.05
N TYR A 30 -16.69 8.54 12.59
CA TYR A 30 -16.37 7.56 11.55
C TYR A 30 -15.32 6.53 12.01
N PRO A 31 -15.51 5.90 13.19
CA PRO A 31 -14.50 4.97 13.73
C PRO A 31 -14.28 3.75 12.85
N ARG A 32 -15.34 3.29 12.19
CA ARG A 32 -15.28 2.13 11.29
C ARG A 32 -14.42 2.43 10.06
N GLU A 33 -14.62 3.58 9.44
CA GLU A 33 -13.88 4.02 8.26
C GLU A 33 -12.40 4.25 8.60
N VAL A 34 -12.11 4.81 9.78
CA VAL A 34 -10.74 4.96 10.31
C VAL A 34 -10.07 3.60 10.46
N LEU A 35 -10.73 2.63 11.09
CA LEU A 35 -10.21 1.28 11.27
C LEU A 35 -10.02 0.57 9.92
N LEU A 36 -10.91 0.79 8.96
CA LEU A 36 -10.76 0.28 7.59
C LEU A 36 -9.51 0.88 6.93
N VAL A 37 -9.25 2.19 7.05
CA VAL A 37 -8.03 2.81 6.50
C VAL A 37 -6.78 2.20 7.14
N VAL A 38 -6.76 2.03 8.46
CA VAL A 38 -5.62 1.42 9.17
C VAL A 38 -5.39 -0.01 8.70
N GLY A 39 -6.40 -0.86 8.74
CA GLY A 39 -6.29 -2.26 8.39
C GLY A 39 -5.96 -2.48 6.89
N LEU A 40 -6.58 -1.69 6.01
CA LEU A 40 -6.28 -1.70 4.57
C LEU A 40 -4.83 -1.29 4.29
N THR A 41 -4.29 -0.34 5.06
CA THR A 41 -2.98 0.25 4.82
C THR A 41 -1.84 -0.59 5.40
N ALA A 42 -2.03 -1.22 6.54
CA ALA A 42 -0.95 -1.82 7.33
C ALA A 42 -0.11 -2.84 6.54
N GLY A 43 -0.71 -3.89 6.00
CA GLY A 43 0.00 -4.92 5.24
C GLY A 43 0.50 -4.43 3.88
N GLY A 44 -0.31 -3.63 3.18
CA GLY A 44 0.08 -3.08 1.89
C GLY A 44 1.27 -2.12 2.00
N THR A 45 1.33 -1.31 3.05
CA THR A 45 2.45 -0.42 3.33
C THR A 45 3.69 -1.18 3.77
N ALA A 46 3.57 -2.17 4.66
CA ALA A 46 4.69 -3.02 5.05
C ALA A 46 5.31 -3.72 3.82
N ALA A 47 4.48 -4.26 2.91
CA ALA A 47 4.95 -4.84 1.66
C ALA A 47 5.64 -3.81 0.76
N PHE A 48 5.04 -2.64 0.59
CA PHE A 48 5.64 -1.57 -0.22
C PHE A 48 7.02 -1.16 0.30
N TYR A 49 7.17 -0.89 1.60
CA TYR A 49 8.46 -0.51 2.19
C TYR A 49 9.47 -1.66 2.17
N THR A 50 9.02 -2.92 2.25
CA THR A 50 9.90 -4.07 2.07
C THR A 50 10.53 -4.07 0.68
N TYR A 51 9.75 -3.92 -0.39
CA TYR A 51 10.24 -4.00 -1.76
C TYR A 51 10.82 -2.69 -2.31
N THR A 52 10.68 -1.58 -1.59
CA THR A 52 11.33 -0.30 -1.94
C THR A 52 12.56 -0.03 -1.09
N THR A 53 12.39 0.12 0.21
CA THR A 53 13.42 0.61 1.12
C THR A 53 14.31 -0.52 1.64
N TYR A 54 13.71 -1.58 2.21
CA TYR A 54 14.46 -2.68 2.78
C TYR A 54 15.16 -3.55 1.72
N MET A 55 14.57 -3.67 0.53
CA MET A 55 15.09 -4.55 -0.52
C MET A 55 16.53 -4.24 -0.91
N GLN A 56 16.94 -2.97 -0.91
CA GLN A 56 18.33 -2.59 -1.18
C GLN A 56 19.30 -3.20 -0.15
N LYS A 57 18.94 -3.15 1.13
CA LYS A 57 19.74 -3.74 2.22
C LYS A 57 19.72 -5.27 2.13
N PHE A 58 18.57 -5.84 1.83
CA PHE A 58 18.41 -7.28 1.66
C PHE A 58 19.31 -7.84 0.55
N LEU A 59 19.32 -7.20 -0.61
CA LEU A 59 20.16 -7.62 -1.75
C LEU A 59 21.65 -7.56 -1.44
N LYS A 60 22.09 -6.56 -0.67
CA LYS A 60 23.50 -6.44 -0.24
C LYS A 60 23.86 -7.42 0.88
N LEU A 61 23.05 -7.47 1.93
CA LEU A 61 23.40 -8.14 3.18
C LEU A 61 23.03 -9.63 3.20
N SER A 62 22.02 -10.05 2.42
CA SER A 62 21.50 -11.42 2.43
C SER A 62 21.80 -12.16 1.13
N VAL A 63 21.69 -11.47 -0.02
CA VAL A 63 21.97 -12.04 -1.33
C VAL A 63 23.45 -11.89 -1.72
N GLY A 64 24.14 -10.85 -1.22
CA GLY A 64 25.57 -10.61 -1.49
C GLY A 64 25.82 -9.95 -2.85
N LEU A 65 24.86 -9.19 -3.38
CA LEU A 65 25.08 -8.39 -4.59
C LEU A 65 25.96 -7.16 -4.31
N THR A 66 26.71 -6.76 -5.32
CA THR A 66 27.50 -5.50 -5.26
C THR A 66 26.57 -4.28 -5.24
N ASP A 67 27.12 -3.13 -4.90
CA ASP A 67 26.37 -1.86 -4.85
C ASP A 67 25.77 -1.49 -6.20
N ASP A 68 26.52 -1.67 -7.28
CA ASP A 68 26.08 -1.39 -8.64
C ASP A 68 24.96 -2.37 -9.08
N GLN A 69 25.14 -3.67 -8.81
CA GLN A 69 24.12 -4.67 -9.10
C GLN A 69 22.83 -4.41 -8.33
N THR A 70 22.94 -4.09 -7.05
CA THR A 70 21.78 -3.75 -6.21
C THR A 70 21.05 -2.53 -6.74
N THR A 71 21.79 -1.49 -7.12
CA THR A 71 21.21 -0.26 -7.67
C THR A 71 20.47 -0.53 -8.98
N VAL A 72 21.08 -1.27 -9.90
CA VAL A 72 20.46 -1.63 -11.19
C VAL A 72 19.20 -2.46 -10.97
N VAL A 73 19.24 -3.48 -10.11
CA VAL A 73 18.10 -4.36 -9.83
C VAL A 73 16.95 -3.56 -9.20
N THR A 74 17.23 -2.74 -8.20
CA THR A 74 16.18 -1.98 -7.51
C THR A 74 15.57 -0.90 -8.39
N LEU A 75 16.37 -0.14 -9.15
CA LEU A 75 15.87 0.86 -10.09
C LEU A 75 15.01 0.21 -11.18
N SER A 76 15.48 -0.88 -11.78
CA SER A 76 14.72 -1.60 -12.81
C SER A 76 13.38 -2.12 -12.26
N ALA A 77 13.38 -2.64 -11.05
CA ALA A 77 12.17 -3.12 -10.39
C ALA A 77 11.18 -1.99 -10.06
N LEU A 78 11.69 -0.81 -9.64
CA LEU A 78 10.84 0.38 -9.39
C LEU A 78 10.23 0.91 -10.70
N VAL A 79 11.01 0.97 -11.77
CA VAL A 79 10.50 1.36 -13.10
C VAL A 79 9.43 0.38 -13.58
N PHE A 80 9.67 -0.92 -13.41
CA PHE A 80 8.67 -1.95 -13.72
C PHE A 80 7.40 -1.76 -12.88
N GLY A 81 7.52 -1.56 -11.56
CA GLY A 81 6.40 -1.25 -10.66
C GLY A 81 5.64 0.01 -11.08
N MET A 82 6.34 1.06 -11.53
CA MET A 82 5.72 2.29 -12.02
C MET A 82 4.86 2.04 -13.27
N ILE A 83 5.34 1.22 -14.21
CA ILE A 83 4.59 0.84 -15.42
C ILE A 83 3.32 0.05 -15.06
N LEU A 84 3.37 -0.77 -14.02
CA LEU A 84 2.22 -1.54 -13.57
C LEU A 84 1.09 -0.68 -12.97
N GLN A 85 1.36 0.53 -12.42
CA GLN A 85 0.34 1.34 -11.75
C GLN A 85 -0.85 1.68 -12.65
N PRO A 86 -0.67 2.27 -13.85
CA PRO A 86 -1.81 2.58 -14.72
C PRO A 86 -2.52 1.32 -15.22
N ILE A 87 -1.81 0.22 -15.45
CA ILE A 87 -2.39 -1.06 -15.90
C ILE A 87 -3.35 -1.59 -14.83
N TYR A 88 -2.90 -1.68 -13.58
CA TYR A 88 -3.72 -2.15 -12.46
C TYR A 88 -4.85 -1.18 -12.12
N GLY A 89 -4.62 0.14 -12.26
CA GLY A 89 -5.66 1.15 -12.17
C GLY A 89 -6.80 0.88 -13.16
N GLY A 90 -6.45 0.70 -14.44
CA GLY A 90 -7.42 0.37 -15.49
C GLY A 90 -8.14 -0.97 -15.29
N ILE A 91 -7.45 -1.99 -14.78
CA ILE A 91 -8.07 -3.27 -14.40
C ILE A 91 -9.08 -3.03 -13.26
N SER A 92 -8.71 -2.28 -12.23
CA SER A 92 -9.57 -1.94 -11.10
C SER A 92 -10.85 -1.22 -11.52
N ASP A 93 -10.76 -0.36 -12.55
CA ASP A 93 -11.93 0.33 -13.08
C ASP A 93 -12.94 -0.61 -13.75
N ARG A 94 -12.49 -1.78 -14.20
CA ARG A 94 -13.36 -2.80 -14.81
C ARG A 94 -13.91 -3.79 -13.78
N ILE A 95 -13.04 -4.41 -12.99
CA ILE A 95 -13.41 -5.52 -12.09
C ILE A 95 -13.85 -5.08 -10.68
N GLY A 96 -13.61 -3.81 -10.31
CA GLY A 96 -13.87 -3.29 -8.96
C GLY A 96 -12.62 -3.22 -8.08
N ARG A 97 -12.69 -2.33 -7.08
CA ARG A 97 -11.56 -2.05 -6.17
C ARG A 97 -11.25 -3.24 -5.26
N LYS A 98 -12.31 -3.82 -4.71
CA LYS A 98 -12.23 -4.91 -3.72
C LYS A 98 -11.49 -6.13 -4.25
N TRP A 99 -11.79 -6.56 -5.48
CA TRP A 99 -11.20 -7.77 -6.05
C TRP A 99 -9.69 -7.66 -6.24
N LEU A 100 -9.22 -6.48 -6.61
CA LEU A 100 -7.79 -6.25 -6.79
C LEU A 100 -7.04 -6.25 -5.46
N LEU A 101 -7.65 -5.70 -4.39
CA LEU A 101 -7.10 -5.77 -3.03
C LEU A 101 -7.08 -7.21 -2.50
N ILE A 102 -8.12 -7.99 -2.76
CA ILE A 102 -8.16 -9.41 -2.39
C ILE A 102 -7.08 -10.19 -3.14
N ALA A 103 -6.91 -9.94 -4.44
CA ALA A 103 -5.85 -10.58 -5.22
C ALA A 103 -4.46 -10.26 -4.66
N PHE A 104 -4.19 -8.98 -4.32
CA PHE A 104 -2.96 -8.60 -3.60
C PHE A 104 -2.81 -9.38 -2.28
N GLY A 105 -3.86 -9.41 -1.45
CA GLY A 105 -3.81 -10.07 -0.15
C GLY A 105 -3.57 -11.58 -0.26
N VAL A 106 -4.30 -12.26 -1.13
CA VAL A 106 -4.16 -13.72 -1.34
C VAL A 106 -2.78 -14.05 -1.91
N CYS A 107 -2.38 -13.40 -3.01
CA CYS A 107 -1.07 -13.64 -3.60
C CYS A 107 0.06 -13.24 -2.64
N GLY A 108 -0.10 -12.14 -1.89
CA GLY A 108 0.88 -11.71 -0.91
C GLY A 108 1.07 -12.73 0.22
N VAL A 109 -0.02 -13.29 0.78
CA VAL A 109 0.09 -14.34 1.80
C VAL A 109 0.73 -15.61 1.25
N LEU A 110 0.39 -16.01 0.03
CA LEU A 110 0.91 -17.25 -0.57
C LEU A 110 2.37 -17.13 -1.03
N PHE A 111 2.76 -15.99 -1.59
CA PHE A 111 4.03 -15.87 -2.30
C PHE A 111 5.10 -15.06 -1.57
N THR A 112 4.81 -14.31 -0.52
CA THR A 112 5.83 -13.52 0.19
C THR A 112 6.95 -14.38 0.74
N ILE A 113 6.64 -15.46 1.45
CA ILE A 113 7.65 -16.37 2.01
C ILE A 113 8.44 -17.07 0.90
N PRO A 114 7.82 -17.73 -0.11
CA PRO A 114 8.54 -18.31 -1.22
C PRO A 114 9.46 -17.35 -1.96
N ILE A 115 8.97 -16.13 -2.27
CA ILE A 115 9.76 -15.12 -3.00
C ILE A 115 10.99 -14.73 -2.17
N LEU A 116 10.82 -14.35 -0.90
CA LEU A 116 11.94 -13.88 -0.07
C LEU A 116 12.93 -15.01 0.25
N THR A 117 12.45 -16.23 0.50
CA THR A 117 13.31 -17.39 0.72
C THR A 117 14.10 -17.77 -0.53
N THR A 118 13.46 -17.75 -1.70
CA THR A 118 14.15 -18.03 -2.98
C THR A 118 15.16 -16.90 -3.28
N LEU A 119 14.75 -15.64 -3.06
CA LEU A 119 15.59 -14.47 -3.30
C LEU A 119 16.88 -14.50 -2.46
N GLN A 120 16.82 -15.01 -1.24
CA GLN A 120 18.00 -15.16 -0.37
C GLN A 120 19.04 -16.15 -0.94
N ASN A 121 18.60 -17.09 -1.78
CA ASN A 121 19.44 -18.17 -2.32
C ASN A 121 19.85 -17.96 -3.79
N VAL A 122 19.37 -16.91 -4.45
CA VAL A 122 19.74 -16.66 -5.86
C VAL A 122 21.15 -16.12 -5.99
N LYS A 123 21.77 -16.42 -7.14
CA LYS A 123 23.07 -15.89 -7.50
C LYS A 123 22.94 -14.97 -8.72
N GLY A 124 23.31 -13.71 -8.52
CA GLY A 124 23.36 -12.72 -9.60
C GLY A 124 22.12 -11.82 -9.72
N PRO A 125 22.23 -10.73 -10.49
CA PRO A 125 21.24 -9.66 -10.55
C PRO A 125 19.96 -10.04 -11.31
N LEU A 126 20.04 -10.84 -12.37
CA LEU A 126 18.88 -11.15 -13.20
C LEU A 126 17.83 -12.01 -12.47
N PRO A 127 18.17 -13.13 -11.81
CA PRO A 127 17.18 -13.87 -11.01
C PRO A 127 16.61 -13.03 -9.86
N ALA A 128 17.45 -12.19 -9.23
CA ALA A 128 16.98 -11.28 -8.18
C ALA A 128 15.94 -10.29 -8.74
N PHE A 129 16.21 -9.68 -9.88
CA PHE A 129 15.25 -8.80 -10.55
C PHE A 129 13.92 -9.50 -10.86
N LEU A 130 13.94 -10.72 -11.42
CA LEU A 130 12.73 -11.44 -11.78
C LEU A 130 11.84 -11.74 -10.56
N LEU A 131 12.43 -12.12 -9.43
CA LEU A 131 11.69 -12.36 -8.19
C LEU A 131 11.10 -11.06 -7.62
N ILE A 132 11.87 -9.97 -7.64
CA ILE A 132 11.36 -8.66 -7.19
C ILE A 132 10.28 -8.14 -8.13
N ALA A 133 10.42 -8.35 -9.44
CA ALA A 133 9.38 -8.01 -10.41
C ALA A 133 8.09 -8.81 -10.16
N ALA A 134 8.18 -10.10 -9.83
CA ALA A 134 7.04 -10.91 -9.43
C ALA A 134 6.38 -10.36 -8.15
N ALA A 135 7.17 -9.94 -7.15
CA ALA A 135 6.65 -9.27 -5.97
C ALA A 135 5.95 -7.93 -6.32
N TRP A 136 6.51 -7.15 -7.24
CA TRP A 136 5.87 -5.91 -7.70
C TRP A 136 4.56 -6.14 -8.42
N MET A 137 4.42 -7.24 -9.18
CA MET A 137 3.12 -7.62 -9.77
C MET A 137 2.06 -7.82 -8.68
N ILE A 138 2.42 -8.43 -7.55
CA ILE A 138 1.51 -8.61 -6.41
C ILE A 138 1.21 -7.27 -5.72
N VAL A 139 2.25 -6.52 -5.34
CA VAL A 139 2.13 -5.28 -4.57
C VAL A 139 1.42 -4.18 -5.36
N SER A 140 1.54 -4.17 -6.69
CA SER A 140 0.84 -3.21 -7.55
C SER A 140 -0.67 -3.32 -7.46
N GLY A 141 -1.22 -4.49 -7.12
CA GLY A 141 -2.64 -4.66 -6.82
C GLY A 141 -3.15 -3.79 -5.67
N TYR A 142 -2.28 -3.46 -4.72
CA TYR A 142 -2.58 -2.53 -3.62
C TYR A 142 -2.17 -1.09 -3.98
N THR A 143 -0.93 -0.88 -4.43
CA THR A 143 -0.37 0.47 -4.58
C THR A 143 -1.09 1.33 -5.60
N SER A 144 -1.61 0.73 -6.67
CA SER A 144 -2.31 1.43 -7.75
C SER A 144 -3.64 2.05 -7.34
N ILE A 145 -4.33 1.48 -6.34
CA ILE A 145 -5.71 1.86 -6.01
C ILE A 145 -5.89 2.29 -4.55
N ASN A 146 -4.90 2.10 -3.69
CA ASN A 146 -5.05 2.34 -2.26
C ASN A 146 -5.49 3.78 -1.91
N ALA A 147 -5.04 4.78 -2.67
CA ALA A 147 -5.42 6.17 -2.46
C ALA A 147 -6.89 6.43 -2.82
N VAL A 148 -7.36 5.85 -3.94
CA VAL A 148 -8.74 5.98 -4.41
C VAL A 148 -9.69 5.31 -3.43
N VAL A 149 -9.41 4.07 -3.03
CA VAL A 149 -10.24 3.32 -2.06
C VAL A 149 -10.42 4.09 -0.76
N LYS A 150 -9.35 4.66 -0.21
CA LYS A 150 -9.41 5.47 1.01
C LYS A 150 -10.25 6.74 0.82
N ALA A 151 -10.11 7.40 -0.33
CA ALA A 151 -10.88 8.60 -0.64
C ALA A 151 -12.38 8.31 -0.78
N GLU A 152 -12.73 7.12 -1.29
CA GLU A 152 -14.11 6.66 -1.44
C GLU A 152 -14.80 6.29 -0.11
N LEU A 153 -14.04 6.07 0.97
CA LEU A 153 -14.58 5.74 2.31
C LEU A 153 -15.20 6.94 3.04
N PHE A 154 -14.79 8.17 2.71
CA PHE A 154 -15.21 9.36 3.45
C PHE A 154 -16.00 10.34 2.60
N PRO A 155 -17.04 11.00 3.20
CA PRO A 155 -17.71 12.13 2.60
C PRO A 155 -16.72 13.27 2.27
N THR A 156 -17.08 14.10 1.29
CA THR A 156 -16.19 15.15 0.76
C THR A 156 -15.72 16.15 1.81
N ASN A 157 -16.59 16.49 2.78
CA ASN A 157 -16.34 17.48 3.84
C ASN A 157 -15.23 17.09 4.83
N ILE A 158 -15.03 15.78 5.10
CA ILE A 158 -14.02 15.30 6.07
C ILE A 158 -12.93 14.44 5.44
N ARG A 159 -13.00 14.18 4.11
CA ARG A 159 -12.11 13.26 3.39
C ARG A 159 -10.62 13.54 3.63
N ALA A 160 -10.22 14.81 3.58
CA ALA A 160 -8.81 15.17 3.72
C ALA A 160 -8.24 14.72 5.07
N ILE A 161 -8.96 14.93 6.17
CA ILE A 161 -8.53 14.51 7.51
C ILE A 161 -8.80 13.04 7.78
N GLY A 162 -9.93 12.52 7.25
CA GLY A 162 -10.35 11.13 7.39
C GLY A 162 -9.38 10.14 6.72
N VAL A 163 -8.83 10.52 5.59
CA VAL A 163 -7.78 9.74 4.92
C VAL A 163 -6.41 10.07 5.48
N GLY A 164 -6.07 11.37 5.58
CA GLY A 164 -4.72 11.82 5.86
C GLY A 164 -4.18 11.37 7.21
N LEU A 165 -4.94 11.54 8.29
CA LEU A 165 -4.47 11.22 9.63
C LEU A 165 -4.29 9.71 9.86
N PRO A 166 -5.31 8.84 9.64
CA PRO A 166 -5.13 7.40 9.85
C PRO A 166 -4.07 6.81 8.92
N TYR A 167 -4.00 7.28 7.68
CA TYR A 167 -2.97 6.85 6.73
C TYR A 167 -1.57 7.24 7.20
N ALA A 168 -1.34 8.49 7.58
CA ALA A 168 -0.05 8.96 8.05
C ALA A 168 0.43 8.18 9.28
N LEU A 169 -0.44 7.96 10.27
CA LEU A 169 -0.12 7.17 11.45
C LEU A 169 0.23 5.72 11.09
N THR A 170 -0.57 5.10 10.23
CA THR A 170 -0.34 3.70 9.83
C THR A 170 0.95 3.56 9.04
N VAL A 171 1.24 4.47 8.12
CA VAL A 171 2.50 4.47 7.34
C VAL A 171 3.69 4.70 8.26
N SER A 172 3.61 5.62 9.21
CA SER A 172 4.70 5.87 10.16
C SER A 172 4.99 4.64 11.03
N ILE A 173 3.95 3.97 11.52
CA ILE A 173 4.11 2.80 12.38
C ILE A 173 4.57 1.57 11.56
N PHE A 174 3.83 1.17 10.54
CA PHE A 174 4.08 -0.09 9.83
C PHE A 174 5.04 0.06 8.64
N GLY A 175 5.05 1.21 7.97
CA GLY A 175 6.00 1.49 6.89
C GLY A 175 7.36 1.91 7.43
N GLY A 176 7.38 2.96 8.27
CA GLY A 176 8.61 3.52 8.80
C GLY A 176 9.43 2.56 9.67
N THR A 177 8.77 1.59 10.33
CA THR A 177 9.47 0.58 11.15
C THR A 177 9.85 -0.69 10.39
N THR A 178 9.34 -0.91 9.18
CA THR A 178 9.56 -2.14 8.40
C THR A 178 11.04 -2.51 8.30
N ASP A 179 11.86 -1.54 7.93
CA ASP A 179 13.32 -1.72 7.78
C ASP A 179 13.99 -2.07 9.11
N SER A 180 13.62 -1.38 10.19
CA SER A 180 14.16 -1.64 11.53
C SER A 180 13.76 -3.01 12.06
N VAL A 181 12.52 -3.43 11.83
CA VAL A 181 12.02 -4.77 12.22
C VAL A 181 12.76 -5.84 11.43
N ALA A 182 12.96 -5.67 10.13
CA ALA A 182 13.67 -6.62 9.29
C ALA A 182 15.13 -6.77 9.72
N LEU A 183 15.85 -5.65 9.93
CA LEU A 183 17.23 -5.66 10.41
C LEU A 183 17.34 -6.20 11.84
N GLY A 184 16.35 -5.93 12.69
CA GLY A 184 16.29 -6.48 14.04
C GLY A 184 16.24 -8.01 14.04
N PHE A 185 15.36 -8.62 13.26
CA PHE A 185 15.31 -10.07 13.10
C PHE A 185 16.59 -10.64 12.49
N LYS A 186 17.17 -9.93 11.51
CA LYS A 186 18.45 -10.32 10.91
C LYS A 186 19.58 -10.31 11.92
N SER A 187 19.70 -9.28 12.77
CA SER A 187 20.75 -9.17 13.79
C SER A 187 20.65 -10.28 14.86
N LEU A 188 19.44 -10.80 15.09
CA LEU A 188 19.19 -11.93 15.97
C LEU A 188 19.45 -13.30 15.30
N GLY A 189 19.86 -13.33 14.02
CA GLY A 189 20.06 -14.57 13.27
C GLY A 189 18.77 -15.23 12.76
N HIS A 190 17.66 -14.55 12.87
CA HIS A 190 16.32 -15.08 12.53
C HIS A 190 15.64 -14.29 11.41
N GLU A 191 16.36 -14.03 10.32
CA GLU A 191 15.86 -13.21 9.19
C GLU A 191 14.51 -13.71 8.62
N THR A 192 14.30 -15.01 8.60
CA THR A 192 13.03 -15.63 8.14
C THR A 192 11.81 -15.23 8.98
N TRP A 193 11.98 -14.82 10.23
CA TRP A 193 10.88 -14.33 11.06
C TRP A 193 10.28 -13.05 10.50
N PHE A 194 11.08 -12.23 9.82
CA PHE A 194 10.56 -11.07 9.10
C PHE A 194 9.62 -11.47 7.97
N TYR A 195 9.85 -12.59 7.29
CA TYR A 195 8.96 -13.07 6.21
C TYR A 195 7.59 -13.47 6.77
N TYR A 196 7.57 -14.14 7.93
CA TYR A 196 6.32 -14.46 8.63
C TYR A 196 5.62 -13.20 9.14
N TYR A 197 6.35 -12.24 9.70
CA TYR A 197 5.81 -10.95 10.11
C TYR A 197 5.14 -10.22 8.95
N LEU A 198 5.82 -10.09 7.81
CA LEU A 198 5.29 -9.43 6.62
C LEU A 198 4.05 -10.16 6.09
N THR A 199 4.11 -11.48 6.00
CA THR A 199 2.97 -12.31 5.57
C THR A 199 1.77 -12.16 6.51
N GLY A 200 2.01 -12.13 7.83
CA GLY A 200 0.97 -11.88 8.83
C GLY A 200 0.32 -10.50 8.69
N MET A 201 1.12 -9.46 8.42
CA MET A 201 0.62 -8.11 8.18
C MET A 201 -0.26 -8.03 6.92
N ILE A 202 0.16 -8.69 5.83
CA ILE A 202 -0.66 -8.81 4.61
C ILE A 202 -1.93 -9.59 4.89
N GLY A 203 -1.85 -10.66 5.70
CA GLY A 203 -2.99 -11.47 6.12
C GLY A 203 -4.03 -10.66 6.90
N ILE A 204 -3.61 -9.80 7.82
CA ILE A 204 -4.50 -8.88 8.54
C ILE A 204 -5.21 -7.96 7.54
N SER A 205 -4.49 -7.38 6.60
CA SER A 205 -5.10 -6.54 5.55
C SER A 205 -6.05 -7.34 4.66
N LEU A 206 -5.72 -8.59 4.32
CA LEU A 206 -6.60 -9.48 3.55
C LEU A 206 -7.94 -9.70 4.25
N VAL A 207 -7.93 -9.94 5.56
CA VAL A 207 -9.17 -10.06 6.35
C VAL A 207 -10.02 -8.79 6.20
N VAL A 208 -9.40 -7.61 6.28
CA VAL A 208 -10.12 -6.34 6.09
C VAL A 208 -10.70 -6.24 4.66
N TYR A 209 -9.94 -6.63 3.63
CA TYR A 209 -10.43 -6.61 2.24
C TYR A 209 -11.62 -7.54 2.01
N LEU A 210 -11.65 -8.70 2.66
CA LEU A 210 -12.76 -9.65 2.54
C LEU A 210 -14.05 -9.07 3.11
N PHE A 211 -13.98 -8.38 4.26
CA PHE A 211 -15.16 -7.84 4.95
C PHE A 211 -15.56 -6.44 4.51
N MET A 212 -14.70 -5.68 3.81
CA MET A 212 -15.07 -4.37 3.28
C MET A 212 -16.05 -4.51 2.10
N ARG A 213 -16.90 -3.48 1.90
CA ARG A 213 -17.71 -3.36 0.69
C ARG A 213 -16.85 -2.88 -0.47
N ASP A 214 -17.29 -3.15 -1.71
CA ASP A 214 -16.61 -2.58 -2.88
C ASP A 214 -16.92 -1.08 -2.95
N THR A 215 -15.89 -0.27 -2.76
CA THR A 215 -16.03 1.18 -2.72
C THR A 215 -16.37 1.80 -4.06
N LYS A 216 -16.14 1.09 -5.18
CA LYS A 216 -16.59 1.54 -6.50
C LYS A 216 -18.13 1.60 -6.59
N ALA A 217 -18.81 0.61 -6.01
CA ALA A 217 -20.27 0.53 -6.05
C ALA A 217 -20.96 1.34 -4.94
N ASP A 218 -20.29 1.54 -3.78
CA ASP A 218 -20.84 2.17 -2.57
C ASP A 218 -19.96 3.34 -2.11
N SER A 219 -19.62 4.24 -3.05
CA SER A 219 -18.76 5.39 -2.75
C SER A 219 -19.47 6.42 -1.87
N ALA A 220 -18.83 6.79 -0.78
CA ALA A 220 -19.29 7.89 0.09
C ALA A 220 -19.05 9.28 -0.52
N MET A 221 -18.45 9.37 -1.72
CA MET A 221 -18.10 10.65 -2.35
C MET A 221 -19.32 11.53 -2.64
N HIS A 222 -20.48 10.94 -2.87
CA HIS A 222 -21.73 11.63 -3.20
C HIS A 222 -22.63 11.87 -2.00
N ARG A 223 -22.24 11.43 -0.80
CA ARG A 223 -22.98 11.71 0.43
C ARG A 223 -22.62 13.11 0.93
N LEU A 224 -23.53 14.03 0.74
CA LEU A 224 -23.51 15.35 1.38
C LEU A 224 -24.26 15.20 2.72
N GLU A 225 -23.53 15.17 3.83
CA GLU A 225 -24.05 15.30 5.18
C GLU A 225 -23.73 16.69 5.75
#